data_6d5cbfe7a50b14fe001733594b236577
#
_entry.id   6d5cbfe7a50b14fe001733594b236577
#
_cell.length_a   1.000
_cell.length_b   1.000
_cell.length_c   1.000
_cell.angle_alpha   90.00
_cell.angle_beta   90.00
_cell.angle_gamma   90.00
#
_symmetry.space_group_name_H-M   'P 1'
#
loop_
_entity.id
_entity.type
_entity.pdbx_description
1 polymer ?
#
loop_
_entity_poly.entity_id
_entity_poly.type
_entity_poly.pdbx_seq_one_letter_code
_entity_poly.pdbx_strand_id
1 'polypeptide(L)'
;LAGALNCQVEDLFRLISTGEDVVGELIAESAAESLAHHARVKVVHVGNRFIVRPVAHLGEVLNYAIPADGLITEATSVSSRGDKTSRPVRVCLLRDRRLIEQEIAVAGCDPAIFLAGEYLRRYTNTATVVGWTMGSGAAVDALKRGEVHIAGLHIVDSKSGESNLPYVKRHLKGYEVNIVTFARWEEGLLVRPGNPKSIRAITDLARADVQLINREAGAGARILLDQRLSAAGVTSLHVKGYDRLASSHLHVARIIAEGQADVGVGVRFAANYYGLDFVPLQEARYDLVVPKAYISAHPTVQRFLDTIVMRQFRAEVEALGGYDTRETGKLQTL
;
A
#
# COMPACT_ATOMS: atom_id res chain seq x y z
N LEU A 1 34.77 16.75 -24.64
CA LEU A 1 34.01 16.89 -23.41
C LEU A 1 34.83 16.44 -22.19
N ALA A 2 35.44 15.22 -22.22
CA ALA A 2 36.28 14.70 -21.16
C ALA A 2 37.45 15.65 -20.83
N GLY A 3 38.14 16.18 -21.82
CA GLY A 3 39.21 17.15 -21.61
C GLY A 3 38.75 18.48 -20.99
N ALA A 4 37.53 18.95 -21.32
CA ALA A 4 36.94 20.15 -20.73
C ALA A 4 36.49 19.94 -19.27
N LEU A 5 36.17 18.70 -18.91
CA LEU A 5 35.75 18.31 -17.55
C LEU A 5 36.91 17.76 -16.71
N ASN A 6 38.10 17.69 -17.28
CA ASN A 6 39.32 17.15 -16.66
C ASN A 6 39.11 15.73 -16.10
N CYS A 7 38.44 14.86 -16.88
CA CYS A 7 38.18 13.45 -16.53
C CYS A 7 38.53 12.54 -17.72
N GLN A 8 38.62 11.25 -17.53
CA GLN A 8 38.81 10.26 -18.58
C GLN A 8 37.51 10.04 -19.36
N VAL A 9 37.58 9.53 -20.59
CA VAL A 9 36.37 9.23 -21.40
C VAL A 9 35.49 8.19 -20.71
N GLU A 10 36.09 7.19 -20.07
CA GLU A 10 35.43 6.17 -19.30
C GLU A 10 34.63 6.72 -18.14
N ASP A 11 35.08 7.83 -17.54
CA ASP A 11 34.37 8.49 -16.43
C ASP A 11 33.06 9.13 -16.87
N LEU A 12 32.98 9.55 -18.15
CA LEU A 12 31.75 10.10 -18.74
C LEU A 12 30.66 9.01 -18.95
N PHE A 13 31.08 7.77 -19.05
CA PHE A 13 30.21 6.60 -19.25
C PHE A 13 30.14 5.70 -18.01
N ARG A 14 30.88 6.02 -16.96
CA ARG A 14 30.58 5.41 -15.67
C ARG A 14 29.14 5.80 -15.34
N LEU A 15 28.26 4.81 -15.42
CA LEU A 15 27.06 4.85 -14.60
C LEU A 15 27.55 5.24 -13.21
N ILE A 16 27.06 6.36 -12.70
CA ILE A 16 27.21 6.69 -11.30
C ILE A 16 26.33 5.68 -10.54
N SER A 17 26.72 4.43 -10.55
CA SER A 17 26.52 3.62 -9.39
C SER A 17 27.36 4.33 -8.33
N THR A 18 26.79 4.69 -7.22
CA THR A 18 27.59 5.20 -6.11
C THR A 18 28.64 4.15 -5.71
N GLY A 19 28.61 2.97 -6.33
CA GLY A 19 29.50 1.83 -6.10
C GLY A 19 29.36 1.26 -4.70
N GLU A 20 28.43 1.77 -3.91
CA GLU A 20 28.17 1.33 -2.56
C GLU A 20 27.29 0.11 -2.57
N ASP A 21 27.79 -1.00 -2.04
CA ASP A 21 27.00 -2.19 -1.77
C ASP A 21 26.42 -2.12 -0.36
N VAL A 22 25.14 -2.45 -0.25
CA VAL A 22 24.48 -2.63 1.03
C VAL A 22 23.95 -4.07 1.17
N VAL A 23 23.95 -4.57 2.39
CA VAL A 23 23.24 -5.81 2.73
C VAL A 23 21.85 -5.43 3.20
N GLY A 24 20.84 -5.89 2.47
CA GLY A 24 19.44 -5.64 2.78
C GLY A 24 18.67 -6.93 3.00
N GLU A 25 17.48 -6.79 3.55
CA GLU A 25 16.51 -7.87 3.77
C GLU A 25 15.46 -7.79 2.66
N LEU A 26 15.52 -8.75 1.72
CA LEU A 26 14.56 -8.86 0.65
C LEU A 26 13.26 -9.45 1.19
N ILE A 27 12.18 -8.71 1.05
CA ILE A 27 10.82 -9.17 1.35
C ILE A 27 10.23 -9.74 0.07
N ALA A 28 10.03 -11.06 0.05
CA ALA A 28 9.43 -11.80 -1.06
C ALA A 28 7.92 -11.99 -0.83
N GLU A 29 7.12 -11.98 -1.90
CA GLU A 29 5.69 -12.30 -1.82
C GLU A 29 5.46 -13.80 -1.70
N SER A 30 6.39 -14.60 -2.17
CA SER A 30 6.38 -16.05 -1.99
C SER A 30 7.79 -16.64 -1.81
N ALA A 31 7.90 -17.76 -1.11
CA ALA A 31 9.17 -18.48 -0.93
C ALA A 31 9.75 -19.01 -2.26
N ALA A 32 8.93 -19.18 -3.28
CA ALA A 32 9.30 -19.67 -4.60
C ALA A 32 9.77 -18.56 -5.56
N GLU A 33 9.71 -17.29 -5.15
CA GLU A 33 10.10 -16.20 -6.01
C GLU A 33 11.59 -16.19 -6.30
N SER A 34 11.94 -16.64 -7.52
CA SER A 34 13.30 -16.55 -8.04
C SER A 34 13.51 -15.20 -8.68
N LEU A 35 14.25 -14.33 -8.01
CA LEU A 35 14.64 -13.05 -8.61
C LEU A 35 15.83 -13.27 -9.53
N ALA A 36 15.75 -12.68 -10.72
CA ALA A 36 16.86 -12.65 -11.66
C ALA A 36 18.07 -11.90 -11.06
N HIS A 37 19.27 -12.33 -11.39
CA HIS A 37 20.46 -11.51 -11.15
C HIS A 37 20.25 -10.13 -11.77
N HIS A 38 20.61 -9.06 -11.06
CA HIS A 38 20.33 -7.67 -11.41
C HIS A 38 18.84 -7.25 -11.36
N ALA A 39 18.00 -7.96 -10.59
CA ALA A 39 16.64 -7.50 -10.34
C ALA A 39 16.62 -6.07 -9.78
N ARG A 40 15.76 -5.22 -10.36
CA ARG A 40 15.54 -3.84 -9.94
C ARG A 40 14.79 -3.79 -8.62
N VAL A 41 15.30 -3.07 -7.65
CA VAL A 41 14.70 -2.99 -6.32
C VAL A 41 14.52 -1.56 -5.81
N LYS A 42 13.50 -1.38 -4.98
CA LYS A 42 13.37 -0.25 -4.06
C LYS A 42 13.99 -0.65 -2.74
N VAL A 43 14.68 0.30 -2.14
CA VAL A 43 15.38 0.12 -0.86
C VAL A 43 14.94 1.21 0.10
N VAL A 44 14.58 0.84 1.33
CA VAL A 44 14.23 1.78 2.40
C VAL A 44 14.99 1.42 3.66
N HIS A 45 15.42 2.41 4.42
CA HIS A 45 16.07 2.19 5.71
C HIS A 45 15.04 2.29 6.84
N VAL A 46 14.72 1.17 7.50
CA VAL A 46 13.74 1.11 8.59
C VAL A 46 14.43 0.63 9.87
N GLY A 47 14.47 1.48 10.88
CA GLY A 47 15.25 1.21 12.09
C GLY A 47 16.75 1.18 11.77
N ASN A 48 17.36 0.00 11.85
CA ASN A 48 18.78 -0.22 11.53
C ASN A 48 18.97 -1.22 10.35
N ARG A 49 17.95 -1.43 9.51
CA ARG A 49 17.94 -2.42 8.42
C ARG A 49 17.56 -1.78 7.10
N PHE A 50 18.18 -2.24 6.02
CA PHE A 50 17.70 -1.96 4.67
C PHE A 50 16.65 -2.98 4.28
N ILE A 51 15.42 -2.53 4.02
CA ILE A 51 14.32 -3.34 3.53
C ILE A 51 14.28 -3.20 2.01
N VAL A 52 14.30 -4.32 1.33
CA VAL A 52 14.43 -4.42 -0.13
C VAL A 52 13.17 -5.07 -0.70
N ARG A 53 12.58 -4.45 -1.71
CA ARG A 53 11.42 -5.01 -2.44
C ARG A 53 11.62 -4.84 -3.95
N PRO A 54 11.26 -5.86 -4.76
CA PRO A 54 11.31 -5.75 -6.21
C PRO A 54 10.44 -4.59 -6.73
N VAL A 55 10.96 -3.81 -7.69
CA VAL A 55 10.16 -2.77 -8.36
C VAL A 55 8.96 -3.39 -9.09
N ALA A 56 9.09 -4.62 -9.58
CA ALA A 56 8.02 -5.36 -10.23
C ALA A 56 6.73 -5.48 -9.38
N HIS A 57 6.86 -5.49 -8.05
CA HIS A 57 5.70 -5.55 -7.14
C HIS A 57 4.90 -4.24 -7.04
N LEU A 58 5.38 -3.14 -7.64
CA LEU A 58 4.66 -1.87 -7.68
C LEU A 58 3.57 -1.81 -8.76
N GLY A 59 3.47 -2.86 -9.58
CA GLY A 59 2.53 -2.96 -10.68
C GLY A 59 3.17 -2.71 -12.04
N GLU A 60 2.52 -3.17 -13.10
CA GLU A 60 3.09 -3.26 -14.45
C GLU A 60 3.58 -1.91 -14.99
N VAL A 61 2.75 -0.88 -14.95
CA VAL A 61 3.13 0.47 -15.43
C VAL A 61 4.22 1.08 -14.56
N LEU A 62 4.10 0.98 -13.23
CA LEU A 62 5.04 1.55 -12.30
C LEU A 62 6.40 0.86 -12.34
N ASN A 63 6.45 -0.42 -12.71
CA ASN A 63 7.70 -1.14 -12.91
C ASN A 63 8.62 -0.46 -13.94
N TYR A 64 8.07 0.16 -14.97
CA TYR A 64 8.86 0.90 -15.96
C TYR A 64 9.04 2.39 -15.62
N ALA A 65 8.07 3.01 -14.98
CA ALA A 65 8.04 4.44 -14.69
C ALA A 65 8.86 4.84 -13.45
N ILE A 66 8.99 3.95 -12.45
CA ILE A 66 9.68 4.26 -11.21
C ILE A 66 11.15 3.83 -11.31
N PRO A 67 12.12 4.74 -11.04
CA PRO A 67 13.53 4.37 -10.97
C PRO A 67 13.80 3.45 -9.79
N ALA A 68 14.65 2.44 -10.02
CA ALA A 68 15.15 1.59 -8.94
C ALA A 68 16.14 2.34 -8.06
N ASP A 69 16.24 1.94 -6.80
CA ASP A 69 17.27 2.42 -5.88
C ASP A 69 18.54 1.57 -5.97
N GLY A 70 18.41 0.34 -6.44
CA GLY A 70 19.54 -0.59 -6.58
C GLY A 70 19.23 -1.81 -7.43
N LEU A 71 20.27 -2.61 -7.65
CA LEU A 71 20.22 -3.89 -8.34
C LEU A 71 20.71 -4.99 -7.40
N ILE A 72 20.02 -6.11 -7.34
CA ILE A 72 20.48 -7.27 -6.57
C ILE A 72 21.71 -7.87 -7.27
N THR A 73 22.84 -7.94 -6.57
CA THR A 73 24.08 -8.55 -7.05
C THR A 73 24.28 -9.96 -6.52
N GLU A 74 23.85 -10.22 -5.30
CA GLU A 74 23.92 -11.54 -4.67
C GLU A 74 22.67 -11.81 -3.84
N ALA A 75 22.11 -13.00 -3.98
CA ALA A 75 21.05 -13.50 -3.11
C ALA A 75 21.56 -14.77 -2.42
N THR A 76 21.58 -14.78 -1.10
CA THR A 76 21.92 -15.99 -0.35
C THR A 76 20.83 -17.03 -0.52
N SER A 77 21.20 -18.27 -0.75
CA SER A 77 20.27 -19.39 -0.78
C SER A 77 19.55 -19.49 0.57
N VAL A 78 18.22 -19.56 0.51
CA VAL A 78 17.38 -19.69 1.71
C VAL A 78 17.67 -21.03 2.36
N SER A 79 18.24 -21.05 3.56
CA SER A 79 18.08 -22.21 4.42
C SER A 79 16.62 -22.26 4.86
N SER A 80 15.88 -23.25 4.40
CA SER A 80 14.48 -23.51 4.73
C SER A 80 14.35 -23.85 6.22
N ARG A 81 14.29 -22.84 7.08
CA ARG A 81 13.87 -22.98 8.48
C ARG A 81 12.87 -21.87 8.82
N GLY A 82 11.60 -22.24 8.80
CA GLY A 82 10.50 -21.42 9.30
C GLY A 82 9.89 -20.50 8.24
N ASP A 83 8.77 -19.96 8.61
CA ASP A 83 7.87 -19.06 7.87
C ASP A 83 8.52 -17.66 7.60
N LYS A 84 9.74 -17.63 7.06
CA LYS A 84 10.49 -16.40 6.77
C LYS A 84 10.18 -15.95 5.35
N THR A 85 9.37 -14.91 5.26
CA THR A 85 9.11 -14.15 4.03
C THR A 85 10.29 -13.24 3.62
N SER A 86 11.41 -13.29 4.34
CA SER A 86 12.56 -12.41 4.12
C SER A 86 13.88 -13.18 4.02
N ARG A 87 14.79 -12.69 3.16
CA ARG A 87 16.13 -13.23 2.98
C ARG A 87 17.17 -12.12 2.79
N PRO A 88 18.41 -12.27 3.28
CA PRO A 88 19.48 -11.31 3.04
C PRO A 88 19.89 -11.30 1.57
N VAL A 89 20.09 -10.10 1.05
CA VAL A 89 20.59 -9.86 -0.32
C VAL A 89 21.64 -8.77 -0.30
N ARG A 90 22.58 -8.82 -1.25
CA ARG A 90 23.47 -7.71 -1.54
C ARG A 90 22.88 -6.87 -2.67
N VAL A 91 22.84 -5.58 -2.47
CA VAL A 91 22.31 -4.63 -3.42
C VAL A 91 23.36 -3.58 -3.76
N CYS A 92 23.70 -3.48 -5.04
CA CYS A 92 24.48 -2.36 -5.56
C CYS A 92 23.56 -1.15 -5.73
N LEU A 93 23.79 -0.08 -5.00
CA LEU A 93 22.96 1.12 -5.02
C LEU A 93 23.18 1.93 -6.30
N LEU A 94 22.09 2.38 -6.89
CA LEU A 94 22.06 3.27 -8.07
C LEU A 94 21.89 4.74 -7.69
N ARG A 95 21.72 5.04 -6.41
CA ARG A 95 21.55 6.39 -5.87
C ARG A 95 22.21 6.51 -4.50
N ASP A 96 22.42 7.75 -4.07
CA ASP A 96 23.07 8.03 -2.78
C ASP A 96 22.28 7.40 -1.62
N ARG A 97 22.99 6.63 -0.80
CA ARG A 97 22.48 6.00 0.41
C ARG A 97 21.82 7.01 1.37
N ARG A 98 22.40 8.20 1.50
CA ARG A 98 21.86 9.27 2.37
C ARG A 98 20.45 9.69 1.95
N LEU A 99 20.13 9.66 0.64
CA LEU A 99 18.79 9.95 0.15
C LEU A 99 17.81 8.82 0.52
N ILE A 100 18.26 7.57 0.39
CA ILE A 100 17.47 6.40 0.77
C ILE A 100 17.16 6.42 2.28
N GLU A 101 18.13 6.77 3.11
CA GLU A 101 17.96 6.86 4.56
C GLU A 101 17.01 7.99 5.00
N GLN A 102 16.74 8.97 4.14
CA GLN A 102 15.76 10.03 4.41
C GLN A 102 14.33 9.69 3.98
N GLU A 103 14.15 8.64 3.20
CA GLU A 103 12.83 8.22 2.73
C GLU A 103 12.07 7.41 3.79
N ILE A 104 10.75 7.46 3.72
CA ILE A 104 9.89 6.65 4.59
C ILE A 104 9.12 5.61 3.80
N ALA A 105 8.97 4.43 4.36
CA ALA A 105 8.09 3.40 3.84
C ALA A 105 6.71 3.51 4.46
N VAL A 106 5.67 3.54 3.62
CA VAL A 106 4.27 3.51 4.04
C VAL A 106 3.57 2.34 3.36
N ALA A 107 3.00 1.44 4.14
CA ALA A 107 2.20 0.33 3.64
C ALA A 107 0.71 0.65 3.75
N GLY A 108 -0.06 0.32 2.72
CA GLY A 108 -1.51 0.51 2.73
C GLY A 108 -2.12 0.37 1.35
N CYS A 109 -3.44 0.46 1.26
CA CYS A 109 -4.17 0.29 0.00
C CYS A 109 -4.59 1.60 -0.66
N ASP A 110 -4.31 2.76 -0.04
CA ASP A 110 -4.71 4.07 -0.54
C ASP A 110 -3.63 4.67 -1.46
N PRO A 111 -3.95 4.95 -2.75
CA PRO A 111 -3.01 5.56 -3.68
C PRO A 111 -2.66 7.02 -3.34
N ALA A 112 -3.47 7.74 -2.56
CA ALA A 112 -3.18 9.12 -2.16
C ALA A 112 -1.93 9.24 -1.26
N ILE A 113 -1.44 8.12 -0.71
CA ILE A 113 -0.13 8.06 -0.01
C ILE A 113 1.00 8.49 -0.96
N PHE A 114 0.97 8.08 -2.22
CA PHE A 114 1.97 8.48 -3.21
C PHE A 114 1.92 9.97 -3.51
N LEU A 115 0.71 10.55 -3.53
CA LEU A 115 0.53 11.99 -3.67
C LEU A 115 1.20 12.76 -2.53
N ALA A 116 1.08 12.28 -1.29
CA ALA A 116 1.80 12.88 -0.16
C ALA A 116 3.33 12.82 -0.32
N GLY A 117 3.86 11.77 -0.93
CA GLY A 117 5.28 11.65 -1.28
C GLY A 117 5.73 12.71 -2.26
N GLU A 118 4.92 13.02 -3.29
CA GLU A 118 5.21 14.09 -4.24
C GLU A 118 5.18 15.48 -3.58
N TYR A 119 4.25 15.71 -2.67
CA TYR A 119 4.24 16.95 -1.88
C TYR A 119 5.50 17.08 -1.02
N LEU A 120 5.90 16.03 -0.32
CA LEU A 120 7.15 16.01 0.44
C LEU A 120 8.34 16.39 -0.42
N ARG A 121 8.47 15.80 -1.60
CA ARG A 121 9.56 16.07 -2.53
C ARG A 121 9.62 17.53 -2.98
N ARG A 122 8.47 18.17 -3.19
CA ARG A 122 8.40 19.60 -3.56
C ARG A 122 8.96 20.51 -2.48
N TYR A 123 8.81 20.14 -1.20
CA TYR A 123 9.24 20.97 -0.09
C TYR A 123 10.64 20.63 0.45
N THR A 124 11.11 19.40 0.24
CA THR A 124 12.37 18.93 0.84
C THR A 124 13.48 18.73 -0.19
N ASN A 125 13.17 18.62 -1.47
CA ASN A 125 14.07 18.25 -2.57
C ASN A 125 14.80 16.90 -2.42
N THR A 126 14.64 16.19 -1.32
CA THR A 126 15.44 15.00 -1.00
C THR A 126 14.63 13.82 -0.50
N ALA A 127 13.58 14.05 0.30
CA ALA A 127 12.82 12.97 0.92
C ALA A 127 11.51 12.69 0.18
N THR A 128 11.15 11.42 0.07
CA THR A 128 9.87 10.99 -0.49
C THR A 128 9.27 9.83 0.31
N VAL A 129 8.10 9.38 -0.12
CA VAL A 129 7.42 8.21 0.40
C VAL A 129 7.62 7.05 -0.55
N VAL A 130 8.10 5.93 -0.05
CA VAL A 130 8.04 4.65 -0.75
C VAL A 130 6.78 3.94 -0.29
N GLY A 131 5.77 3.89 -1.15
CA GLY A 131 4.48 3.25 -0.85
C GLY A 131 4.48 1.78 -1.23
N TRP A 132 4.00 0.93 -0.34
CA TRP A 132 3.77 -0.49 -0.59
C TRP A 132 2.27 -0.77 -0.57
N THR A 133 1.69 -1.07 -1.73
CA THR A 133 0.26 -1.38 -1.83
C THR A 133 -0.03 -2.75 -1.24
N MET A 134 -0.79 -2.77 -0.14
CA MET A 134 -1.24 -4.01 0.50
C MET A 134 -2.48 -3.78 1.36
N GLY A 135 -3.21 -4.85 1.68
CA GLY A 135 -4.38 -4.78 2.56
C GLY A 135 -4.02 -4.43 4.01
N SER A 136 -5.02 -3.98 4.76
CA SER A 136 -4.86 -3.45 6.13
C SER A 136 -4.14 -4.42 7.08
N GLY A 137 -4.47 -5.72 7.05
CA GLY A 137 -3.81 -6.72 7.90
C GLY A 137 -2.34 -6.87 7.56
N ALA A 138 -2.02 -7.02 6.28
CA ALA A 138 -0.64 -7.15 5.80
C ALA A 138 0.19 -5.90 6.13
N ALA A 139 -0.41 -4.69 6.05
CA ALA A 139 0.25 -3.44 6.41
C ALA A 139 0.62 -3.38 7.91
N VAL A 140 -0.29 -3.81 8.78
CA VAL A 140 -0.02 -3.90 10.23
C VAL A 140 1.04 -4.95 10.53
N ASP A 141 1.01 -6.09 9.85
CA ASP A 141 2.04 -7.12 10.03
C ASP A 141 3.42 -6.67 9.53
N ALA A 142 3.49 -5.93 8.40
CA ALA A 142 4.72 -5.31 7.93
C ALA A 142 5.27 -4.29 8.93
N LEU A 143 4.39 -3.49 9.56
CA LEU A 143 4.78 -2.57 10.64
C LEU A 143 5.37 -3.32 11.85
N LYS A 144 4.73 -4.40 12.28
CA LYS A 144 5.23 -5.26 13.38
C LYS A 144 6.61 -5.85 13.10
N ARG A 145 6.85 -6.25 11.86
CA ARG A 145 8.16 -6.79 11.46
C ARG A 145 9.22 -5.71 11.23
N GLY A 146 8.85 -4.42 11.35
CA GLY A 146 9.76 -3.29 11.09
C GLY A 146 10.17 -3.20 9.61
N GLU A 147 9.27 -3.50 8.71
CA GLU A 147 9.47 -3.40 7.25
C GLU A 147 9.01 -2.04 6.70
N VAL A 148 8.21 -1.31 7.47
CA VAL A 148 7.67 0.00 7.12
C VAL A 148 7.64 0.92 8.34
N HIS A 149 7.60 2.24 8.10
CA HIS A 149 7.48 3.25 9.15
C HIS A 149 6.02 3.51 9.53
N ILE A 150 5.11 3.37 8.59
CA ILE A 150 3.69 3.72 8.74
C ILE A 150 2.84 2.62 8.08
N ALA A 151 1.77 2.21 8.75
CA ALA A 151 0.76 1.33 8.20
C ALA A 151 -0.59 2.05 8.06
N GLY A 152 -1.18 2.00 6.85
CA GLY A 152 -2.52 2.50 6.59
C GLY A 152 -3.57 1.39 6.68
N LEU A 153 -4.68 1.64 7.32
CA LEU A 153 -5.75 0.66 7.46
C LEU A 153 -7.17 1.28 7.51
N HIS A 154 -8.14 0.48 7.09
CA HIS A 154 -9.57 0.80 7.16
C HIS A 154 -10.34 -0.47 7.52
N ILE A 155 -10.47 -0.73 8.79
CA ILE A 155 -11.19 -1.89 9.32
C ILE A 155 -12.25 -1.39 10.29
N VAL A 156 -13.50 -1.75 10.06
CA VAL A 156 -14.60 -1.48 10.98
C VAL A 156 -14.85 -2.74 11.82
N ASP A 157 -14.77 -2.60 13.13
CA ASP A 157 -15.06 -3.69 14.06
C ASP A 157 -16.56 -3.99 14.06
N SER A 158 -16.92 -5.24 13.78
CA SER A 158 -18.32 -5.66 13.62
C SER A 158 -19.15 -5.59 14.92
N LYS A 159 -18.49 -5.58 16.08
CA LYS A 159 -19.17 -5.56 17.38
C LYS A 159 -19.42 -4.14 17.88
N SER A 160 -18.41 -3.27 17.76
CA SER A 160 -18.48 -1.91 18.27
C SER A 160 -18.87 -0.88 17.20
N GLY A 161 -18.73 -1.21 15.91
CA GLY A 161 -18.86 -0.25 14.81
C GLY A 161 -17.70 0.75 14.72
N GLU A 162 -16.68 0.62 15.57
CA GLU A 162 -15.56 1.53 15.67
C GLU A 162 -14.52 1.21 14.60
N SER A 163 -13.99 2.27 13.93
CA SER A 163 -12.94 2.11 12.94
C SER A 163 -11.58 1.92 13.60
N ASN A 164 -10.81 0.97 13.09
CA ASN A 164 -9.38 0.74 13.28
C ASN A 164 -8.89 0.51 14.72
N LEU A 165 -9.31 1.31 15.71
CA LEU A 165 -8.80 1.28 17.07
C LEU A 165 -8.90 -0.10 17.73
N PRO A 166 -10.04 -0.84 17.66
CA PRO A 166 -10.13 -2.19 18.24
C PRO A 166 -9.17 -3.18 17.58
N TYR A 167 -8.97 -3.04 16.27
CA TYR A 167 -8.03 -3.87 15.50
C TYR A 167 -6.59 -3.58 15.93
N VAL A 168 -6.19 -2.32 16.00
CA VAL A 168 -4.85 -1.90 16.41
C VAL A 168 -4.55 -2.34 17.85
N LYS A 169 -5.47 -2.13 18.79
CA LYS A 169 -5.33 -2.60 20.18
C LYS A 169 -5.07 -4.10 20.29
N ARG A 170 -5.72 -4.89 19.44
CA ARG A 170 -5.56 -6.35 19.42
C ARG A 170 -4.24 -6.81 18.84
N HIS A 171 -3.84 -6.22 17.70
CA HIS A 171 -2.71 -6.70 16.91
C HIS A 171 -1.38 -6.01 17.26
N LEU A 172 -1.41 -4.80 17.82
CA LEU A 172 -0.24 -4.03 18.24
C LEU A 172 -0.15 -3.87 19.77
N LYS A 173 -0.60 -4.87 20.49
CA LYS A 173 -0.48 -4.88 21.96
C LYS A 173 0.99 -4.77 22.36
N GLY A 174 1.31 -3.78 23.20
CA GLY A 174 2.68 -3.50 23.67
C GLY A 174 3.50 -2.58 22.73
N TYR A 175 2.92 -2.12 21.63
CA TYR A 175 3.53 -1.10 20.78
C TYR A 175 2.98 0.29 21.15
N GLU A 176 3.87 1.24 21.33
CA GLU A 176 3.48 2.65 21.47
C GLU A 176 3.27 3.26 20.09
N VAL A 177 2.01 3.42 19.69
CA VAL A 177 1.64 3.96 18.39
C VAL A 177 0.67 5.13 18.50
N ASN A 178 0.74 6.02 17.54
CA ASN A 178 -0.28 7.00 17.25
C ASN A 178 -1.14 6.52 16.08
N ILE A 179 -2.42 6.78 16.15
CA ILE A 179 -3.36 6.57 15.06
C ILE A 179 -3.75 7.95 14.55
N VAL A 180 -3.39 8.26 13.30
CA VAL A 180 -3.65 9.55 12.67
C VAL A 180 -4.70 9.35 11.58
N THR A 181 -5.81 10.05 11.66
CA THR A 181 -6.84 10.01 10.61
C THR A 181 -6.27 10.61 9.33
N PHE A 182 -6.32 9.83 8.23
CA PHE A 182 -5.98 10.31 6.91
C PHE A 182 -7.21 10.88 6.20
N ALA A 183 -8.27 10.08 6.07
CA ALA A 183 -9.54 10.51 5.48
C ALA A 183 -10.69 9.59 5.89
N ARG A 184 -11.92 10.04 5.67
CA ARG A 184 -13.10 9.17 5.61
C ARG A 184 -13.44 8.89 4.17
N TRP A 185 -14.02 7.73 3.91
CA TRP A 185 -14.53 7.35 2.60
C TRP A 185 -15.73 6.41 2.70
N GLU A 186 -16.41 6.23 1.58
CA GLU A 186 -17.47 5.23 1.46
C GLU A 186 -16.93 3.93 0.87
N GLU A 187 -17.32 2.82 1.48
CA GLU A 187 -17.12 1.45 1.00
C GLU A 187 -18.44 0.88 0.50
N GLY A 188 -18.39 0.16 -0.61
CA GLY A 188 -19.59 -0.36 -1.23
C GLY A 188 -19.30 -1.40 -2.32
N LEU A 189 -20.37 -1.78 -3.02
CA LEU A 189 -20.29 -2.63 -4.20
C LEU A 189 -20.00 -1.75 -5.42
N LEU A 190 -18.92 -2.06 -6.10
CA LEU A 190 -18.61 -1.52 -7.42
C LEU A 190 -19.31 -2.41 -8.43
N VAL A 191 -20.08 -1.82 -9.34
CA VAL A 191 -20.80 -2.56 -10.40
C VAL A 191 -20.63 -1.84 -11.74
N ARG A 192 -20.80 -2.56 -12.83
CA ARG A 192 -20.67 -2.00 -14.18
C ARG A 192 -21.65 -0.82 -14.39
N PRO A 193 -21.31 0.14 -15.27
CA PRO A 193 -22.16 1.27 -15.57
C PRO A 193 -23.59 0.83 -15.98
N GLY A 194 -24.61 1.51 -15.44
CA GLY A 194 -26.00 1.18 -15.60
C GLY A 194 -26.46 -0.05 -14.81
N ASN A 195 -25.57 -0.66 -14.01
CA ASN A 195 -25.86 -1.82 -13.19
C ASN A 195 -26.71 -2.89 -13.89
N PRO A 196 -26.23 -3.49 -15.00
CA PRO A 196 -27.04 -4.33 -15.89
C PRO A 196 -27.61 -5.57 -15.22
N LYS A 197 -27.03 -5.98 -14.09
CA LYS A 197 -27.52 -7.10 -13.28
C LYS A 197 -28.37 -6.69 -12.09
N SER A 198 -28.68 -5.39 -11.95
CA SER A 198 -29.50 -4.83 -10.86
C SER A 198 -29.04 -5.31 -9.47
N ILE A 199 -27.72 -5.30 -9.24
CA ILE A 199 -27.11 -5.66 -7.95
C ILE A 199 -27.31 -4.49 -6.99
N ARG A 200 -28.07 -4.69 -5.90
CA ARG A 200 -28.43 -3.63 -4.93
C ARG A 200 -28.10 -4.00 -3.49
N ALA A 201 -27.89 -5.27 -3.22
CA ALA A 201 -27.65 -5.78 -1.88
C ALA A 201 -26.63 -6.92 -1.89
N ILE A 202 -26.09 -7.22 -0.71
CA ILE A 202 -25.13 -8.31 -0.51
C ILE A 202 -25.71 -9.68 -0.88
N THR A 203 -27.03 -9.86 -0.70
CA THR A 203 -27.75 -11.07 -1.04
C THR A 203 -27.73 -11.36 -2.55
N ASP A 204 -27.62 -10.34 -3.41
CA ASP A 204 -27.55 -10.52 -4.85
C ASP A 204 -26.27 -11.23 -5.30
N LEU A 205 -25.23 -11.24 -4.47
CA LEU A 205 -23.97 -11.93 -4.74
C LEU A 205 -24.11 -13.46 -4.78
N ALA A 206 -25.16 -14.00 -4.16
CA ALA A 206 -25.47 -15.44 -4.20
C ALA A 206 -26.17 -15.89 -5.50
N ARG A 207 -26.54 -14.97 -6.37
CA ARG A 207 -27.20 -15.30 -7.65
C ARG A 207 -26.23 -16.00 -8.58
N ALA A 208 -26.72 -17.04 -9.27
CA ALA A 208 -25.90 -17.86 -10.17
C ALA A 208 -25.34 -17.08 -11.39
N ASP A 209 -25.99 -15.98 -11.77
CA ASP A 209 -25.59 -15.13 -12.90
C ASP A 209 -24.62 -13.99 -12.49
N VAL A 210 -24.32 -13.82 -11.19
CA VAL A 210 -23.44 -12.78 -10.66
C VAL A 210 -22.05 -13.34 -10.39
N GLN A 211 -21.01 -12.65 -10.86
CA GLN A 211 -19.62 -13.01 -10.65
C GLN A 211 -18.87 -11.93 -9.86
N LEU A 212 -18.38 -12.31 -8.70
CA LEU A 212 -17.59 -11.46 -7.82
C LEU A 212 -16.10 -11.46 -8.21
N ILE A 213 -15.44 -10.31 -7.99
CA ILE A 213 -14.00 -10.22 -7.78
C ILE A 213 -13.75 -9.74 -6.34
N ASN A 214 -12.89 -10.44 -5.63
CA ASN A 214 -12.67 -10.24 -4.21
C ASN A 214 -11.27 -9.69 -3.91
N ARG A 215 -11.00 -9.39 -2.65
CA ARG A 215 -9.68 -9.05 -2.12
C ARG A 215 -9.09 -10.20 -1.32
N GLU A 216 -7.81 -10.13 -1.11
CA GLU A 216 -7.06 -11.06 -0.25
C GLU A 216 -7.59 -11.06 1.20
N ALA A 217 -7.37 -12.16 1.91
CA ALA A 217 -7.72 -12.27 3.32
C ALA A 217 -6.99 -11.19 4.14
N GLY A 218 -7.72 -10.55 5.07
CA GLY A 218 -7.19 -9.46 5.90
C GLY A 218 -7.26 -8.07 5.26
N ALA A 219 -7.61 -7.93 3.98
CA ALA A 219 -7.96 -6.64 3.41
C ALA A 219 -9.28 -6.12 4.01
N GLY A 220 -9.37 -4.80 4.28
CA GLY A 220 -10.58 -4.20 4.87
C GLY A 220 -11.84 -4.49 4.06
N ALA A 221 -11.79 -4.36 2.72
CA ALA A 221 -12.91 -4.69 1.84
C ALA A 221 -13.32 -6.17 1.89
N ARG A 222 -12.36 -7.11 2.10
CA ARG A 222 -12.67 -8.53 2.29
C ARG A 222 -13.34 -8.77 3.64
N ILE A 223 -12.84 -8.14 4.69
CA ILE A 223 -13.43 -8.21 6.03
C ILE A 223 -14.87 -7.68 5.98
N LEU A 224 -15.10 -6.55 5.32
CA LEU A 224 -16.44 -5.99 5.12
C LEU A 224 -17.34 -6.96 4.37
N LEU A 225 -16.89 -7.54 3.25
CA LEU A 225 -17.64 -8.52 2.49
C LEU A 225 -18.07 -9.71 3.37
N ASP A 226 -17.11 -10.30 4.08
CA ASP A 226 -17.34 -11.48 4.91
C ASP A 226 -18.34 -11.18 6.06
N GLN A 227 -18.23 -10.02 6.69
CA GLN A 227 -19.17 -9.54 7.70
C GLN A 227 -20.59 -9.39 7.13
N ARG A 228 -20.72 -8.77 5.95
CA ARG A 228 -22.03 -8.54 5.31
C ARG A 228 -22.66 -9.82 4.80
N LEU A 229 -21.88 -10.75 4.23
CA LEU A 229 -22.34 -12.08 3.83
C LEU A 229 -22.86 -12.85 5.05
N SER A 230 -22.08 -12.88 6.14
CA SER A 230 -22.46 -13.52 7.39
C SER A 230 -23.76 -12.94 7.97
N ALA A 231 -23.88 -11.63 8.02
CA ALA A 231 -25.09 -10.95 8.51
C ALA A 231 -26.32 -11.23 7.65
N ALA A 232 -26.13 -11.47 6.35
CA ALA A 232 -27.20 -11.80 5.40
C ALA A 232 -27.50 -13.32 5.35
N GLY A 233 -26.79 -14.16 6.11
CA GLY A 233 -26.93 -15.63 6.07
C GLY A 233 -26.45 -16.25 4.76
N VAL A 234 -25.60 -15.56 4.00
CA VAL A 234 -25.05 -16.03 2.74
C VAL A 234 -23.70 -16.69 2.96
N THR A 235 -23.56 -17.95 2.59
CA THR A 235 -22.27 -18.68 2.62
C THR A 235 -21.41 -18.28 1.44
N SER A 236 -20.11 -18.10 1.66
CA SER A 236 -19.12 -17.81 0.59
C SER A 236 -19.09 -18.85 -0.52
N LEU A 237 -19.44 -20.11 -0.22
CA LEU A 237 -19.56 -21.19 -1.20
C LEU A 237 -20.63 -20.92 -2.29
N HIS A 238 -21.63 -20.11 -1.97
CA HIS A 238 -22.68 -19.72 -2.94
C HIS A 238 -22.32 -18.46 -3.73
N VAL A 239 -21.16 -17.83 -3.44
CA VAL A 239 -20.72 -16.62 -4.13
C VAL A 239 -19.70 -16.97 -5.20
N LYS A 240 -20.12 -16.91 -6.45
CA LYS A 240 -19.28 -17.21 -7.60
C LYS A 240 -18.14 -16.20 -7.72
N GLY A 241 -16.92 -16.66 -7.78
CA GLY A 241 -15.73 -15.79 -7.85
C GLY A 241 -15.20 -15.33 -6.50
N TYR A 242 -15.70 -15.85 -5.38
CA TYR A 242 -15.22 -15.51 -4.05
C TYR A 242 -13.71 -15.72 -3.84
N ASP A 243 -13.12 -16.71 -4.51
CA ASP A 243 -11.69 -17.02 -4.44
C ASP A 243 -10.86 -16.34 -5.57
N ARG A 244 -11.49 -15.55 -6.44
CA ARG A 244 -10.80 -14.72 -7.42
C ARG A 244 -10.36 -13.44 -6.74
N LEU A 245 -9.05 -13.18 -6.74
CA LEU A 245 -8.45 -12.12 -5.94
C LEU A 245 -7.90 -10.99 -6.81
N ALA A 246 -8.07 -9.76 -6.32
CA ALA A 246 -7.45 -8.55 -6.82
C ALA A 246 -6.59 -7.92 -5.71
N SER A 247 -5.48 -7.31 -6.08
CA SER A 247 -4.47 -6.79 -5.15
C SER A 247 -4.76 -5.39 -4.58
N SER A 248 -5.73 -4.64 -5.17
CA SER A 248 -6.07 -3.28 -4.73
C SER A 248 -7.51 -2.92 -5.09
N HIS A 249 -8.02 -1.81 -4.53
CA HIS A 249 -9.34 -1.28 -4.91
C HIS A 249 -9.41 -0.90 -6.40
N LEU A 250 -8.35 -0.29 -6.93
CA LEU A 250 -8.26 0.05 -8.35
C LEU A 250 -8.20 -1.20 -9.23
N HIS A 251 -7.54 -2.27 -8.77
CA HIS A 251 -7.51 -3.54 -9.50
C HIS A 251 -8.89 -4.21 -9.52
N VAL A 252 -9.65 -4.18 -8.41
CA VAL A 252 -11.07 -4.62 -8.40
C VAL A 252 -11.87 -3.83 -9.43
N ALA A 253 -11.78 -2.50 -9.39
CA ALA A 253 -12.53 -1.62 -10.29
C ALA A 253 -12.17 -1.88 -11.77
N ARG A 254 -10.88 -2.05 -12.08
CA ARG A 254 -10.41 -2.38 -13.44
C ARG A 254 -11.03 -3.67 -13.97
N ILE A 255 -10.98 -4.76 -13.20
CA ILE A 255 -11.52 -6.05 -13.58
C ILE A 255 -13.03 -5.95 -13.90
N ILE A 256 -13.77 -5.13 -13.12
CA ILE A 256 -15.21 -4.90 -13.38
C ILE A 256 -15.40 -4.05 -14.63
N ALA A 257 -14.62 -3.00 -14.83
CA ALA A 257 -14.68 -2.14 -16.01
C ALA A 257 -14.40 -2.92 -17.31
N GLU A 258 -13.46 -3.86 -17.26
CA GLU A 258 -13.11 -4.75 -18.36
C GLU A 258 -14.16 -5.87 -18.60
N GLY A 259 -15.22 -5.96 -17.78
CA GLY A 259 -16.28 -6.95 -17.90
C GLY A 259 -15.89 -8.37 -17.46
N GLN A 260 -14.76 -8.52 -16.78
CA GLN A 260 -14.26 -9.81 -16.29
C GLN A 260 -14.92 -10.26 -14.97
N ALA A 261 -15.59 -9.32 -14.28
CA ALA A 261 -16.47 -9.58 -13.15
C ALA A 261 -17.66 -8.61 -13.20
N ASP A 262 -18.70 -8.91 -12.42
CA ASP A 262 -19.91 -8.08 -12.36
C ASP A 262 -19.88 -7.13 -11.17
N VAL A 263 -19.23 -7.53 -10.09
CA VAL A 263 -19.23 -6.83 -8.81
C VAL A 263 -17.97 -7.10 -7.99
N GLY A 264 -17.60 -6.16 -7.15
CA GLY A 264 -16.59 -6.32 -6.11
C GLY A 264 -16.77 -5.30 -5.00
N VAL A 265 -16.23 -5.58 -3.81
CA VAL A 265 -16.24 -4.60 -2.72
C VAL A 265 -15.03 -3.69 -2.86
N GLY A 266 -15.28 -2.39 -2.80
CA GLY A 266 -14.23 -1.38 -2.89
C GLY A 266 -14.68 -0.02 -2.36
N VAL A 267 -13.91 1.01 -2.69
CA VAL A 267 -14.12 2.38 -2.25
C VAL A 267 -14.65 3.25 -3.39
N ARG A 268 -15.41 4.30 -3.05
CA ARG A 268 -16.07 5.17 -4.04
C ARG A 268 -15.09 5.79 -5.05
N PHE A 269 -13.90 6.21 -4.63
CA PHE A 269 -12.95 6.80 -5.57
C PHE A 269 -12.51 5.83 -6.68
N ALA A 270 -12.42 4.52 -6.37
CA ALA A 270 -12.07 3.53 -7.38
C ALA A 270 -13.20 3.34 -8.40
N ALA A 271 -14.46 3.41 -7.95
CA ALA A 271 -15.61 3.41 -8.86
C ALA A 271 -15.59 4.64 -9.75
N ASN A 272 -15.41 5.83 -9.18
CA ASN A 272 -15.36 7.09 -9.93
C ASN A 272 -14.26 7.09 -11.00
N TYR A 273 -13.06 6.59 -10.64
CA TYR A 273 -11.91 6.56 -11.53
C TYR A 273 -12.16 5.72 -12.79
N TYR A 274 -12.90 4.60 -12.66
CA TYR A 274 -13.22 3.69 -13.77
C TYR A 274 -14.63 3.90 -14.34
N GLY A 275 -15.37 4.94 -13.90
CA GLY A 275 -16.71 5.22 -14.38
C GLY A 275 -17.73 4.13 -14.03
N LEU A 276 -17.56 3.44 -12.92
CA LEU A 276 -18.44 2.40 -12.41
C LEU A 276 -19.57 2.99 -11.56
N ASP A 277 -20.71 2.30 -11.51
CA ASP A 277 -21.74 2.57 -10.53
C ASP A 277 -21.35 2.04 -9.15
N PHE A 278 -21.92 2.65 -8.11
CA PHE A 278 -21.56 2.35 -6.73
C PHE A 278 -22.79 2.17 -5.84
N VAL A 279 -22.86 1.05 -5.16
CA VAL A 279 -23.90 0.76 -4.16
C VAL A 279 -23.28 0.85 -2.76
N PRO A 280 -23.60 1.89 -1.96
CA PRO A 280 -22.94 2.11 -0.67
C PRO A 280 -23.30 1.02 0.34
N LEU A 281 -22.31 0.59 1.12
CA LEU A 281 -22.47 -0.37 2.22
C LEU A 281 -22.20 0.24 3.59
N GLN A 282 -21.16 1.08 3.69
CA GLN A 282 -20.80 1.77 4.92
C GLN A 282 -19.84 2.94 4.66
N GLU A 283 -19.72 3.81 5.65
CA GLU A 283 -18.57 4.71 5.79
C GLU A 283 -17.45 4.04 6.57
N ALA A 284 -16.22 4.29 6.18
CA ALA A 284 -15.03 3.85 6.88
C ALA A 284 -14.04 5.00 7.03
N ARG A 285 -13.19 4.91 8.06
CA ARG A 285 -12.08 5.83 8.25
C ARG A 285 -10.79 5.13 7.87
N TYR A 286 -10.02 5.77 7.00
CA TYR A 286 -8.65 5.36 6.72
C TYR A 286 -7.71 6.07 7.69
N ASP A 287 -7.03 5.31 8.51
CA ASP A 287 -6.08 5.81 9.50
C ASP A 287 -4.66 5.33 9.21
N LEU A 288 -3.71 6.14 9.60
CA LEU A 288 -2.28 5.84 9.59
C LEU A 288 -1.82 5.47 10.99
N VAL A 289 -1.25 4.29 11.15
CA VAL A 289 -0.64 3.83 12.40
C VAL A 289 0.85 4.10 12.34
N VAL A 290 1.33 4.91 13.28
CA VAL A 290 2.70 5.41 13.31
C VAL A 290 3.32 5.11 14.68
N PRO A 291 4.36 4.28 14.78
CA PRO A 291 5.11 4.10 16.01
C PRO A 291 5.69 5.41 16.51
N LYS A 292 5.50 5.73 17.80
CA LYS A 292 6.00 6.97 18.40
C LYS A 292 7.51 7.12 18.23
N ALA A 293 8.24 6.00 18.30
CA ALA A 293 9.68 5.97 18.10
C ALA A 293 10.11 6.54 16.72
N TYR A 294 9.33 6.27 15.66
CA TYR A 294 9.66 6.80 14.33
C TYR A 294 9.34 8.29 14.19
N ILE A 295 8.34 8.80 14.89
CA ILE A 295 8.05 10.25 14.91
C ILE A 295 9.23 11.02 15.48
N SER A 296 9.84 10.51 16.57
CA SER A 296 10.97 11.14 17.22
C SER A 296 12.29 10.96 16.47
N ALA A 297 12.51 9.77 15.88
CA ALA A 297 13.80 9.39 15.30
C ALA A 297 13.94 9.75 13.82
N HIS A 298 12.82 9.91 13.08
CA HIS A 298 12.85 10.09 11.63
C HIS A 298 12.14 11.39 11.21
N PRO A 299 12.88 12.47 10.93
CA PRO A 299 12.28 13.79 10.63
C PRO A 299 11.29 13.77 9.48
N THR A 300 11.47 12.86 8.49
CA THR A 300 10.57 12.74 7.34
C THR A 300 9.20 12.18 7.73
N VAL A 301 9.10 11.36 8.79
CA VAL A 301 7.81 10.90 9.32
C VAL A 301 7.00 12.09 9.81
N GLN A 302 7.60 12.99 10.60
CA GLN A 302 6.91 14.18 11.06
C GLN A 302 6.50 15.08 9.88
N ARG A 303 7.40 15.32 8.92
CA ARG A 303 7.09 16.12 7.72
C ARG A 303 5.97 15.53 6.89
N PHE A 304 5.89 14.21 6.80
CA PHE A 304 4.77 13.53 6.14
C PHE A 304 3.45 13.81 6.87
N LEU A 305 3.43 13.70 8.19
CA LEU A 305 2.24 14.02 8.99
C LEU A 305 1.84 15.50 8.86
N ASP A 306 2.81 16.41 8.80
CA ASP A 306 2.56 17.84 8.54
C ASP A 306 2.02 18.07 7.12
N THR A 307 2.49 17.29 6.14
CA THR A 307 2.06 17.39 4.73
C THR A 307 0.59 17.02 4.55
N ILE A 308 0.15 15.92 5.16
CA ILE A 308 -1.23 15.44 4.97
C ILE A 308 -2.30 16.41 5.54
N VAL A 309 -1.94 17.28 6.48
CA VAL A 309 -2.86 18.29 7.03
C VAL A 309 -2.86 19.60 6.26
N MET A 310 -1.96 19.79 5.29
CA MET A 310 -1.92 20.99 4.46
C MET A 310 -3.24 21.16 3.67
N ARG A 311 -3.72 22.41 3.61
CA ARG A 311 -4.97 22.73 2.90
C ARG A 311 -4.93 22.29 1.43
N GLN A 312 -3.80 22.53 0.74
CA GLN A 312 -3.61 22.19 -0.67
C GLN A 312 -3.66 20.68 -0.88
N PHE A 313 -2.97 19.91 -0.02
CA PHE A 313 -2.98 18.45 -0.08
C PHE A 313 -4.39 17.90 0.10
N ARG A 314 -5.11 18.35 1.15
CA ARG A 314 -6.48 17.90 1.41
C ARG A 314 -7.43 18.22 0.27
N ALA A 315 -7.33 19.44 -0.30
CA ALA A 315 -8.16 19.84 -1.45
C ALA A 315 -7.89 18.95 -2.69
N GLU A 316 -6.63 18.54 -2.91
CA GLU A 316 -6.28 17.65 -4.01
C GLU A 316 -6.78 16.22 -3.77
N VAL A 317 -6.68 15.72 -2.53
CA VAL A 317 -7.25 14.41 -2.15
C VAL A 317 -8.78 14.40 -2.34
N GLU A 318 -9.49 15.45 -1.90
CA GLU A 318 -10.94 15.57 -2.13
C GLU A 318 -11.29 15.62 -3.62
N ALA A 319 -10.45 16.25 -4.44
CA ALA A 319 -10.65 16.32 -5.89
C ALA A 319 -10.51 14.96 -6.60
N LEU A 320 -9.86 13.96 -6.00
CA LEU A 320 -9.87 12.58 -6.50
C LEU A 320 -11.28 11.95 -6.41
N GLY A 321 -12.16 12.52 -5.58
CA GLY A 321 -13.53 12.10 -5.37
C GLY A 321 -13.67 10.94 -4.38
N GLY A 322 -14.70 11.02 -3.53
CA GLY A 322 -15.00 9.98 -2.55
C GLY A 322 -14.21 10.05 -1.25
N TYR A 323 -13.43 11.11 -1.04
CA TYR A 323 -12.73 11.39 0.21
C TYR A 323 -13.37 12.55 0.98
N ASP A 324 -13.41 12.42 2.29
CA ASP A 324 -13.71 13.49 3.24
C ASP A 324 -12.48 13.71 4.14
N THR A 325 -11.84 14.88 4.00
CA THR A 325 -10.61 15.21 4.72
C THR A 325 -10.84 16.13 5.93
N ARG A 326 -12.07 16.35 6.36
CA ARG A 326 -12.39 17.27 7.49
C ARG A 326 -11.72 16.87 8.80
N GLU A 327 -11.49 15.58 9.01
CA GLU A 327 -10.84 15.04 10.21
C GLU A 327 -9.38 14.64 9.98
N THR A 328 -8.78 14.95 8.83
CA THR A 328 -7.37 14.63 8.55
C THR A 328 -6.44 15.23 9.59
N GLY A 329 -5.52 14.43 10.12
CA GLY A 329 -4.60 14.82 11.20
C GLY A 329 -5.14 14.61 12.60
N LYS A 330 -6.41 14.22 12.78
CA LYS A 330 -6.94 13.91 14.11
C LYS A 330 -6.18 12.73 14.72
N LEU A 331 -5.66 12.93 15.91
CA LEU A 331 -4.80 11.99 16.61
C LEU A 331 -5.59 11.18 17.64
N GLN A 332 -5.36 9.87 17.66
CA GLN A 332 -5.73 8.98 18.74
C GLN A 332 -4.47 8.28 19.25
N THR A 333 -4.21 8.38 20.53
CA THR A 333 -3.08 7.71 21.19
C THR A 333 -3.57 6.44 21.87
N LEU A 334 -2.81 5.35 21.72
CA LEU A 334 -3.03 4.10 22.45
C LEU A 334 -2.33 4.14 23.78
#